data_1ebb38a3ae142bab7e8c201bcd317568
#
_entry.id   1ebb38a3ae142bab7e8c201bcd317568
#
_cell.length_a   1.000
_cell.length_b   1.000
_cell.length_c   1.000
_cell.angle_alpha   90.00
_cell.angle_beta   90.00
_cell.angle_gamma   90.00
#
_symmetry.space_group_name_H-M   'P 1'
#
loop_
_entity.id
_entity.type
_entity.pdbx_description
1 polymer ?
#
loop_
_entity_poly.entity_id
_entity_poly.type
_entity_poly.pdbx_seq_one_letter_code
_entity_poly.pdbx_strand_id
1 'polypeptide(L)'
;MKHSHKVRRLQRTEANSGYELQSSLLVDASSGLPIAPLAQTLTDASGCYSTFSEQYSERKSHLDSLAEQIKTIEQYPIEKTKVHIIDREGDSIAHLREISSHGFKWLIRAKESHRIEHQGETYKVAEVAEKVVTQQVKPIAYKGNRHMLHVGETDIRITRAAKPKRKDDLGQRVAPQPGKAVTARLIVAVVKDAQGKTVARWSLISNVSSEIDAVELTTWYYWRWTIECYFKLIKQAGHDVESWLQTTPAAILRRLLISSMACVLTWRIQRSEDEQNQKIRIFLARLSGRQQKRGKLESAPAILAGLSILLNTLQLLSEYSIDELNEIATIALGTSRCVDTYGLNPEVLRSNG
;
A
#
# COMPACT_ATOMS: atom_id res chain seq x y z
N MET A 1 -10.11 7.27 -0.75
CA MET A 1 -9.88 6.27 -1.82
C MET A 1 -10.06 4.91 -1.21
N LYS A 2 -10.78 4.01 -1.86
CA LYS A 2 -10.96 2.64 -1.39
C LYS A 2 -9.63 1.90 -1.50
N HIS A 3 -9.20 1.23 -0.44
CA HIS A 3 -7.99 0.39 -0.45
C HIS A 3 -8.24 -0.97 -1.11
N SER A 4 -9.39 -1.17 -1.71
CA SER A 4 -9.73 -2.34 -2.48
C SER A 4 -9.47 -2.08 -3.96
N HIS A 5 -8.72 -2.96 -4.59
CA HIS A 5 -8.54 -2.97 -6.04
C HIS A 5 -9.25 -4.17 -6.64
N LYS A 6 -9.99 -3.94 -7.71
CA LYS A 6 -10.59 -5.03 -8.50
C LYS A 6 -9.47 -5.76 -9.22
N VAL A 7 -9.23 -7.00 -8.86
CA VAL A 7 -8.19 -7.84 -9.45
C VAL A 7 -8.58 -8.35 -10.83
N ARG A 8 -9.87 -8.51 -11.10
CA ARG A 8 -10.39 -8.93 -12.41
C ARG A 8 -11.82 -8.46 -12.62
N ARG A 9 -12.11 -7.88 -13.79
CA ARG A 9 -13.46 -7.85 -14.35
C ARG A 9 -13.66 -9.12 -15.17
N LEU A 10 -14.40 -10.09 -14.66
CA LEU A 10 -14.92 -11.16 -15.47
C LEU A 10 -15.93 -10.55 -16.46
N GLN A 11 -16.02 -11.08 -17.68
CA GLN A 11 -16.93 -10.59 -18.72
C GLN A 11 -18.34 -10.38 -18.17
N ARG A 12 -18.98 -9.30 -18.57
CA ARG A 12 -20.33 -8.90 -18.15
C ARG A 12 -21.35 -9.99 -18.43
N THR A 13 -21.71 -10.71 -17.40
CA THR A 13 -23.04 -11.28 -17.20
C THR A 13 -23.55 -10.74 -15.86
N GLU A 14 -24.76 -10.42 -15.77
CA GLU A 14 -25.52 -9.54 -14.86
C GLU A 14 -25.29 -9.57 -13.35
N ALA A 15 -24.34 -10.27 -12.80
CA ALA A 15 -24.00 -10.29 -11.37
C ALA A 15 -22.50 -10.17 -11.14
N ASN A 16 -22.07 -9.01 -10.70
CA ASN A 16 -20.81 -8.71 -9.99
C ASN A 16 -19.61 -9.63 -10.29
N SER A 17 -18.96 -9.39 -11.38
CA SER A 17 -17.92 -10.24 -11.92
C SER A 17 -16.55 -9.71 -11.61
N GLY A 18 -16.00 -9.92 -10.42
CA GLY A 18 -14.64 -9.56 -10.11
C GLY A 18 -14.29 -9.79 -8.66
N TYR A 19 -12.99 -9.85 -8.40
CA TYR A 19 -12.44 -9.94 -7.06
C TYR A 19 -12.07 -8.56 -6.57
N GLU A 20 -12.30 -8.30 -5.30
CA GLU A 20 -11.84 -7.12 -4.57
C GLU A 20 -10.66 -7.54 -3.70
N LEU A 21 -9.47 -6.96 -3.95
CA LEU A 21 -8.28 -7.21 -3.16
C LEU A 21 -8.11 -6.14 -2.10
N GLN A 22 -8.05 -6.56 -0.84
CA GLN A 22 -7.63 -5.77 0.31
C GLN A 22 -6.26 -6.24 0.78
N SER A 23 -5.33 -5.31 0.99
CA SER A 23 -3.97 -5.63 1.42
C SER A 23 -3.54 -4.76 2.58
N SER A 24 -2.78 -5.34 3.51
CA SER A 24 -2.06 -4.64 4.55
C SER A 24 -0.56 -4.65 4.22
N LEU A 25 0.06 -3.48 4.22
CA LEU A 25 1.47 -3.29 3.86
C LEU A 25 2.26 -2.82 5.08
N LEU A 26 3.30 -3.55 5.44
CA LEU A 26 4.29 -3.13 6.43
C LEU A 26 5.21 -2.08 5.81
N VAL A 27 5.36 -0.95 6.52
CA VAL A 27 6.18 0.18 6.12
C VAL A 27 7.13 0.52 7.27
N ASP A 28 8.37 0.85 6.96
CA ASP A 28 9.34 1.30 7.94
C ASP A 28 8.98 2.71 8.46
N ALA A 29 8.87 2.85 9.79
CA ALA A 29 8.43 4.08 10.43
C ALA A 29 9.47 5.22 10.36
N SER A 30 10.72 4.93 10.06
CA SER A 30 11.78 5.93 9.94
C SER A 30 11.94 6.49 8.53
N SER A 31 11.73 5.67 7.51
CA SER A 31 11.99 6.00 6.11
C SER A 31 10.74 6.08 5.22
N GLY A 32 9.61 5.49 5.65
CA GLY A 32 8.41 5.36 4.82
C GLY A 32 8.54 4.33 3.70
N LEU A 33 9.62 3.56 3.67
CA LEU A 33 9.85 2.54 2.65
C LEU A 33 9.05 1.27 2.94
N PRO A 34 8.47 0.63 1.92
CA PRO A 34 7.72 -0.60 2.10
C PRO A 34 8.65 -1.76 2.46
N ILE A 35 8.20 -2.62 3.35
CA ILE A 35 8.92 -3.83 3.78
C ILE A 35 8.29 -5.07 3.16
N ALA A 36 7.01 -5.32 3.44
CA ALA A 36 6.29 -6.49 2.95
C ALA A 36 4.77 -6.30 2.99
N PRO A 37 4.01 -6.90 2.07
CA PRO A 37 2.59 -7.17 2.29
C PRO A 37 2.45 -8.26 3.35
N LEU A 38 1.67 -7.99 4.41
CA LEU A 38 1.52 -8.90 5.56
C LEU A 38 0.26 -9.77 5.48
N ALA A 39 -0.84 -9.17 5.08
CA ALA A 39 -2.13 -9.86 5.00
C ALA A 39 -2.91 -9.35 3.78
N GLN A 40 -3.48 -10.28 3.04
CA GLN A 40 -4.26 -9.99 1.84
C GLN A 40 -5.55 -10.79 1.87
N THR A 41 -6.64 -10.13 1.55
CA THR A 41 -7.97 -10.73 1.45
C THR A 41 -8.53 -10.49 0.06
N LEU A 42 -9.00 -11.55 -0.58
CA LEU A 42 -9.68 -11.53 -1.86
C LEU A 42 -11.15 -11.81 -1.62
N THR A 43 -12.02 -10.89 -2.00
CA THR A 43 -13.46 -11.00 -1.79
C THR A 43 -14.18 -11.00 -3.13
N ASP A 44 -15.15 -11.90 -3.27
CA ASP A 44 -16.10 -11.94 -4.40
C ASP A 44 -17.56 -11.99 -3.90
N ALA A 45 -18.48 -12.35 -4.79
CA ALA A 45 -19.90 -12.47 -4.43
C ALA A 45 -20.16 -13.65 -3.49
N SER A 46 -19.32 -14.69 -3.53
CA SER A 46 -19.49 -15.95 -2.77
C SER A 46 -18.83 -15.89 -1.39
N GLY A 47 -17.77 -15.06 -1.20
CA GLY A 47 -17.14 -14.93 0.11
C GLY A 47 -15.75 -14.29 0.12
N CYS A 48 -15.01 -14.60 1.18
CA CYS A 48 -13.69 -14.06 1.45
C CYS A 48 -12.64 -15.17 1.52
N TYR A 49 -11.52 -14.94 0.86
CA TYR A 49 -10.35 -15.80 0.84
C TYR A 49 -9.15 -14.97 1.29
N SER A 50 -8.25 -15.54 2.10
CA SER A 50 -7.11 -14.76 2.60
C SER A 50 -5.79 -15.51 2.50
N THR A 51 -4.69 -14.76 2.55
CA THR A 51 -3.33 -15.33 2.56
C THR A 51 -2.92 -15.88 3.93
N PHE A 52 -3.73 -15.66 4.96
CA PHE A 52 -3.45 -16.04 6.35
C PHE A 52 -4.43 -17.09 6.90
N SER A 53 -5.38 -17.58 6.08
CA SER A 53 -6.31 -18.66 6.43
C SER A 53 -6.64 -19.45 5.18
N GLU A 54 -6.54 -20.77 5.26
CA GLU A 54 -6.99 -21.67 4.20
C GLU A 54 -8.52 -21.84 4.18
N GLN A 55 -9.18 -21.39 5.24
CA GLN A 55 -10.64 -21.51 5.36
C GLN A 55 -11.31 -20.38 4.60
N TYR A 56 -12.25 -20.77 3.77
CA TYR A 56 -13.23 -19.87 3.20
C TYR A 56 -14.14 -19.31 4.31
N SER A 57 -14.41 -18.01 4.24
CA SER A 57 -15.39 -17.38 5.11
C SER A 57 -16.51 -16.74 4.30
N GLU A 58 -17.69 -16.64 4.89
CA GLU A 58 -18.79 -15.89 4.31
C GLU A 58 -18.38 -14.45 4.00
N ARG A 59 -19.06 -13.83 3.03
CA ARG A 59 -18.79 -12.46 2.66
C ARG A 59 -18.99 -11.51 3.83
N LYS A 60 -17.92 -10.86 4.25
CA LYS A 60 -17.89 -9.88 5.33
C LYS A 60 -17.87 -8.45 4.78
N SER A 61 -18.22 -7.51 5.63
CA SER A 61 -17.98 -6.11 5.28
C SER A 61 -16.47 -5.84 5.19
N HIS A 62 -16.10 -4.83 4.40
CA HIS A 62 -14.71 -4.41 4.25
C HIS A 62 -14.03 -4.11 5.61
N LEU A 63 -14.75 -3.53 6.56
CA LEU A 63 -14.23 -3.24 7.90
C LEU A 63 -14.07 -4.49 8.78
N ASP A 64 -14.92 -5.49 8.64
CA ASP A 64 -14.79 -6.76 9.37
C ASP A 64 -13.56 -7.52 8.87
N SER A 65 -13.35 -7.56 7.54
CA SER A 65 -12.14 -8.14 6.94
C SER A 65 -10.87 -7.39 7.38
N LEU A 66 -10.94 -6.06 7.51
CA LEU A 66 -9.83 -5.24 8.00
C LEU A 66 -9.52 -5.55 9.48
N ALA A 67 -10.54 -5.70 10.32
CA ALA A 67 -10.35 -6.05 11.74
C ALA A 67 -9.68 -7.42 11.89
N GLU A 68 -10.04 -8.40 11.07
CA GLU A 68 -9.38 -9.72 11.06
C GLU A 68 -7.92 -9.64 10.60
N GLN A 69 -7.64 -8.88 9.54
CA GLN A 69 -6.26 -8.65 9.11
C GLN A 69 -5.43 -8.01 10.23
N ILE A 70 -5.96 -7.00 10.93
CA ILE A 70 -5.29 -6.35 12.06
C ILE A 70 -5.00 -7.37 13.17
N LYS A 71 -5.98 -8.17 13.59
CA LYS A 71 -5.80 -9.21 14.61
C LYS A 71 -4.72 -10.23 14.22
N THR A 72 -4.70 -10.64 12.96
CA THR A 72 -3.68 -11.56 12.44
C THR A 72 -2.29 -10.93 12.44
N ILE A 73 -2.17 -9.68 11.99
CA ILE A 73 -0.89 -8.95 11.96
C ILE A 73 -0.34 -8.74 13.38
N GLU A 74 -1.21 -8.53 14.35
CA GLU A 74 -0.77 -8.37 15.75
C GLU A 74 -0.17 -9.65 16.34
N GLN A 75 -0.51 -10.82 15.80
CA GLN A 75 0.09 -12.10 16.19
C GLN A 75 1.47 -12.35 15.57
N TYR A 76 1.88 -11.57 14.55
CA TYR A 76 3.20 -11.74 13.95
C TYR A 76 4.30 -11.31 14.93
N PRO A 77 5.42 -12.05 15.00
CA PRO A 77 6.53 -11.80 15.91
C PRO A 77 7.36 -10.59 15.48
N ILE A 78 6.73 -9.43 15.42
CA ILE A 78 7.35 -8.14 15.17
C ILE A 78 7.51 -7.45 16.52
N GLU A 79 8.75 -7.32 17.00
CA GLU A 79 9.09 -6.80 18.32
C GLU A 79 8.69 -5.32 18.51
N LYS A 80 8.67 -4.55 17.42
CA LYS A 80 8.31 -3.12 17.46
C LYS A 80 6.81 -2.93 17.54
N THR A 81 6.39 -1.86 18.19
CA THR A 81 4.98 -1.43 18.22
C THR A 81 4.46 -1.21 16.80
N LYS A 82 3.35 -1.88 16.49
CA LYS A 82 2.64 -1.74 15.23
C LYS A 82 1.62 -0.60 15.34
N VAL A 83 1.54 0.24 14.33
CA VAL A 83 0.52 1.29 14.24
C VAL A 83 -0.25 1.09 12.93
N HIS A 84 -1.54 0.80 13.06
CA HIS A 84 -2.42 0.57 11.90
C HIS A 84 -2.89 1.88 11.31
N ILE A 85 -2.41 2.20 10.10
CA ILE A 85 -2.75 3.44 9.40
C ILE A 85 -3.86 3.16 8.39
N ILE A 86 -5.02 3.79 8.61
CA ILE A 86 -6.22 3.51 7.82
C ILE A 86 -6.77 4.84 7.29
N ASP A 87 -7.38 4.80 6.11
CA ASP A 87 -8.03 5.98 5.58
C ASP A 87 -9.41 6.26 6.23
N ARG A 88 -10.20 7.13 5.58
CA ARG A 88 -11.53 7.52 6.09
C ARG A 88 -12.52 6.36 6.28
N GLU A 89 -12.28 5.22 5.65
CA GLU A 89 -13.18 4.05 5.83
C GLU A 89 -13.08 3.52 7.25
N GLY A 90 -11.89 3.55 7.85
CA GLY A 90 -11.65 3.15 9.23
C GLY A 90 -12.34 4.02 10.29
N ASP A 91 -12.83 5.23 9.95
CA ASP A 91 -13.56 6.07 10.88
C ASP A 91 -15.02 5.58 11.06
N SER A 92 -15.13 4.41 11.67
CA SER A 92 -16.36 3.79 12.16
C SER A 92 -16.20 3.54 13.65
N ILE A 93 -17.11 4.07 14.47
CA ILE A 93 -16.98 3.94 15.93
C ILE A 93 -17.03 2.50 16.41
N ALA A 94 -17.77 1.60 15.75
CA ALA A 94 -17.76 0.18 16.06
C ALA A 94 -16.36 -0.42 15.87
N HIS A 95 -15.74 -0.15 14.71
CA HIS A 95 -14.39 -0.59 14.39
C HIS A 95 -13.34 0.01 15.35
N LEU A 96 -13.43 1.33 15.65
CA LEU A 96 -12.53 2.00 16.60
C LEU A 96 -12.61 1.38 17.99
N ARG A 97 -13.83 1.06 18.47
CA ARG A 97 -14.02 0.37 19.77
C ARG A 97 -13.41 -1.01 19.76
N GLU A 98 -13.62 -1.77 18.68
CA GLU A 98 -13.09 -3.11 18.54
C GLU A 98 -11.56 -3.13 18.59
N ILE A 99 -10.88 -2.39 17.72
CA ILE A 99 -9.40 -2.36 17.70
C ILE A 99 -8.81 -1.75 18.98
N SER A 100 -9.48 -0.75 19.58
CA SER A 100 -9.04 -0.16 20.84
C SER A 100 -9.23 -1.10 22.02
N SER A 101 -10.25 -1.94 22.03
CA SER A 101 -10.49 -2.91 23.12
C SER A 101 -9.38 -3.98 23.21
N HIS A 102 -8.72 -4.26 22.11
CA HIS A 102 -7.54 -5.13 22.04
C HIS A 102 -6.21 -4.40 22.36
N GLY A 103 -6.24 -3.10 22.63
CA GLY A 103 -5.04 -2.29 22.89
C GLY A 103 -4.23 -1.94 21.64
N PHE A 104 -4.71 -2.26 20.44
CA PHE A 104 -4.01 -1.99 19.19
C PHE A 104 -3.87 -0.51 18.93
N LYS A 105 -2.73 -0.09 18.36
CA LYS A 105 -2.46 1.30 18.02
C LYS A 105 -2.91 1.61 16.61
N TRP A 106 -3.56 2.75 16.44
CA TRP A 106 -4.12 3.13 15.16
C TRP A 106 -4.00 4.63 14.88
N LEU A 107 -3.95 4.96 13.59
CA LEU A 107 -3.96 6.32 13.05
C LEU A 107 -4.92 6.34 11.85
N ILE A 108 -5.98 7.12 11.94
CA ILE A 108 -7.09 7.07 10.99
C ILE A 108 -7.44 8.47 10.51
N ARG A 109 -7.71 8.63 9.23
CA ARG A 109 -8.25 9.88 8.72
C ARG A 109 -9.71 10.03 9.13
N ALA A 110 -10.01 11.06 9.89
CA ALA A 110 -11.35 11.32 10.38
C ALA A 110 -12.31 11.79 9.26
N LYS A 111 -13.58 11.47 9.42
CA LYS A 111 -14.68 12.08 8.65
C LYS A 111 -15.07 13.40 9.33
N GLU A 112 -14.88 14.50 8.65
CA GLU A 112 -15.09 15.85 9.19
C GLU A 112 -16.51 16.10 9.70
N SER A 113 -17.51 15.39 9.18
CA SER A 113 -18.91 15.44 9.62
C SER A 113 -19.21 14.64 10.89
N HIS A 114 -18.28 13.79 11.34
CA HIS A 114 -18.50 12.99 12.55
C HIS A 114 -18.42 13.85 13.80
N ARG A 115 -19.24 13.50 14.79
CA ARG A 115 -19.25 14.18 16.09
C ARG A 115 -18.23 13.56 17.03
N ILE A 116 -17.56 14.43 17.77
CA ILE A 116 -16.58 14.13 18.83
C ILE A 116 -16.86 15.04 20.03
N GLU A 117 -16.44 14.62 21.20
CA GLU A 117 -16.44 15.43 22.40
C GLU A 117 -15.07 16.11 22.55
N HIS A 118 -15.07 17.40 22.77
CA HIS A 118 -13.90 18.23 23.00
C HIS A 118 -14.23 19.22 24.13
N GLN A 119 -13.41 19.23 25.21
CA GLN A 119 -13.62 20.09 26.40
C GLN A 119 -15.02 19.95 27.00
N GLY A 120 -15.58 18.74 27.03
CA GLY A 120 -16.89 18.47 27.62
C GLY A 120 -18.09 18.70 26.68
N GLU A 121 -17.90 19.29 25.52
CA GLU A 121 -18.96 19.60 24.56
C GLU A 121 -18.83 18.78 23.28
N THR A 122 -19.94 18.64 22.57
CA THR A 122 -20.00 17.84 21.33
C THR A 122 -19.95 18.71 20.07
N TYR A 123 -18.91 18.54 19.28
CA TYR A 123 -18.68 19.25 18.00
C TYR A 123 -18.51 18.28 16.85
N LYS A 124 -18.58 18.78 15.61
CA LYS A 124 -18.05 18.06 14.46
C LYS A 124 -16.52 18.12 14.46
N VAL A 125 -15.89 17.08 13.87
CA VAL A 125 -14.43 17.06 13.68
C VAL A 125 -13.94 18.33 12.97
N ALA A 126 -14.66 18.79 11.91
CA ALA A 126 -14.31 20.01 11.19
C ALA A 126 -14.27 21.25 12.11
N GLU A 127 -15.26 21.40 12.98
CA GLU A 127 -15.39 22.56 13.89
C GLU A 127 -14.25 22.62 14.92
N VAL A 128 -13.86 21.45 15.47
CA VAL A 128 -12.70 21.37 16.38
C VAL A 128 -11.41 21.61 15.62
N ALA A 129 -11.26 21.00 14.44
CA ALA A 129 -10.08 21.14 13.62
C ALA A 129 -9.80 22.58 13.15
N GLU A 130 -10.84 23.43 13.03
CA GLU A 130 -10.69 24.86 12.74
C GLU A 130 -10.14 25.65 13.92
N LYS A 131 -10.42 25.22 15.15
CA LYS A 131 -9.96 25.86 16.38
C LYS A 131 -8.53 25.45 16.77
N VAL A 132 -8.02 24.32 16.22
CA VAL A 132 -6.67 23.85 16.52
C VAL A 132 -5.62 24.77 15.89
N VAL A 133 -4.78 25.35 16.73
CA VAL A 133 -3.65 26.17 16.28
C VAL A 133 -2.59 25.27 15.66
N THR A 134 -2.26 25.51 14.40
CA THR A 134 -1.22 24.76 13.69
C THR A 134 0.05 25.56 13.55
N GLN A 135 1.20 24.92 13.79
CA GLN A 135 2.53 25.53 13.65
C GLN A 135 3.23 25.00 12.41
N GLN A 136 4.02 25.85 11.76
CA GLN A 136 4.88 25.46 10.63
C GLN A 136 5.97 24.52 11.12
N VAL A 137 6.14 23.38 10.42
CA VAL A 137 7.04 22.32 10.87
C VAL A 137 8.17 22.07 9.86
N LYS A 138 7.85 21.65 8.66
CA LYS A 138 8.85 21.25 7.68
C LYS A 138 8.33 21.38 6.23
N PRO A 139 9.24 21.49 5.24
CA PRO A 139 8.84 21.37 3.85
C PRO A 139 8.39 19.93 3.52
N ILE A 140 7.41 19.82 2.65
CA ILE A 140 6.86 18.56 2.16
C ILE A 140 6.69 18.61 0.65
N ALA A 141 6.95 17.51 -0.03
CA ALA A 141 6.62 17.36 -1.45
C ALA A 141 5.17 16.88 -1.57
N TYR A 142 4.27 17.71 -2.09
CA TYR A 142 2.87 17.35 -2.28
C TYR A 142 2.45 17.60 -3.73
N LYS A 143 1.93 16.56 -4.41
CA LYS A 143 1.56 16.60 -5.84
C LYS A 143 2.69 17.15 -6.76
N GLY A 144 3.93 16.78 -6.44
CA GLY A 144 5.10 17.17 -7.25
C GLY A 144 5.70 18.55 -6.93
N ASN A 145 5.05 19.36 -6.10
CA ASN A 145 5.50 20.69 -5.70
C ASN A 145 6.00 20.70 -4.24
N ARG A 146 6.87 21.65 -3.92
CA ARG A 146 7.36 21.88 -2.56
C ARG A 146 6.41 22.82 -1.84
N HIS A 147 5.92 22.41 -0.67
CA HIS A 147 4.98 23.13 0.17
C HIS A 147 5.45 23.11 1.62
N MET A 148 4.81 23.88 2.49
CA MET A 148 5.08 23.87 3.93
C MET A 148 3.97 23.12 4.66
N LEU A 149 4.39 22.19 5.53
CA LEU A 149 3.51 21.45 6.42
C LEU A 149 3.34 22.23 7.72
N HIS A 150 2.10 22.40 8.15
CA HIS A 150 1.70 22.93 9.45
C HIS A 150 0.94 21.85 10.19
N VAL A 151 1.25 21.66 11.49
CA VAL A 151 0.64 20.62 12.33
C VAL A 151 0.21 21.20 13.66
N GLY A 152 -0.92 20.76 14.15
CA GLY A 152 -1.41 21.01 15.51
C GLY A 152 -2.24 19.84 15.99
N GLU A 153 -2.47 19.74 17.29
CA GLU A 153 -3.26 18.68 17.87
C GLU A 153 -4.05 19.10 19.09
N THR A 154 -5.04 18.29 19.46
CA THR A 154 -5.80 18.40 20.70
C THR A 154 -6.37 17.04 21.09
N ASP A 155 -6.63 16.86 22.38
CA ASP A 155 -7.29 15.65 22.88
C ASP A 155 -8.80 15.70 22.63
N ILE A 156 -9.35 14.55 22.30
CA ILE A 156 -10.77 14.36 22.03
C ILE A 156 -11.28 13.04 22.61
N ARG A 157 -12.61 12.93 22.76
CA ARG A 157 -13.30 11.67 23.05
C ARG A 157 -14.33 11.36 21.97
N ILE A 158 -14.39 10.12 21.55
CA ILE A 158 -15.34 9.66 20.54
C ILE A 158 -16.45 8.90 21.27
N THR A 159 -17.58 9.58 21.52
CA THR A 159 -18.68 9.08 22.34
C THR A 159 -19.91 8.66 21.52
N ARG A 160 -19.94 9.01 20.23
CA ARG A 160 -21.08 8.72 19.33
C ARG A 160 -21.47 7.23 19.31
N ALA A 161 -22.77 6.97 19.21
CA ALA A 161 -23.30 5.62 19.08
C ALA A 161 -22.90 5.01 17.72
N ALA A 162 -22.65 3.69 17.70
CA ALA A 162 -22.46 2.96 16.47
C ALA A 162 -23.79 2.86 15.71
N LYS A 163 -23.75 3.15 14.41
CA LYS A 163 -24.92 3.05 13.52
C LYS A 163 -24.69 1.90 12.53
N PRO A 164 -25.16 0.67 12.83
CA PRO A 164 -25.04 -0.46 11.93
C PRO A 164 -25.72 -0.13 10.58
N LYS A 165 -25.06 -0.47 9.48
CA LYS A 165 -25.65 -0.33 8.14
C LYS A 165 -26.59 -1.49 7.76
N ARG A 166 -26.41 -2.64 8.45
CA ARG A 166 -27.25 -3.82 8.22
C ARG A 166 -28.66 -3.57 8.72
N LYS A 167 -29.60 -4.21 8.09
CA LYS A 167 -30.96 -4.34 8.56
C LYS A 167 -31.04 -5.57 9.48
N ASP A 168 -32.03 -5.59 10.35
CA ASP A 168 -32.37 -6.77 11.14
C ASP A 168 -33.11 -7.83 10.28
N ASP A 169 -33.46 -8.95 10.89
CA ASP A 169 -34.16 -10.05 10.24
C ASP A 169 -35.58 -9.67 9.72
N LEU A 170 -36.12 -8.57 10.22
CA LEU A 170 -37.40 -7.98 9.79
C LEU A 170 -37.19 -6.89 8.70
N GLY A 171 -35.97 -6.69 8.23
CA GLY A 171 -35.67 -5.70 7.21
C GLY A 171 -35.64 -4.25 7.73
N GLN A 172 -35.72 -4.02 9.05
CA GLN A 172 -35.69 -2.71 9.67
C GLN A 172 -34.23 -2.26 9.95
N ARG A 173 -34.02 -0.95 10.09
CA ARG A 173 -32.71 -0.42 10.47
C ARG A 173 -32.42 -0.76 11.94
N VAL A 174 -31.28 -1.41 12.16
CA VAL A 174 -30.79 -1.66 13.53
C VAL A 174 -30.58 -0.32 14.25
N ALA A 175 -31.10 -0.22 15.48
CA ALA A 175 -30.97 0.97 16.31
C ALA A 175 -29.49 1.32 16.58
N PRO A 176 -29.16 2.61 16.73
CA PRO A 176 -27.81 3.02 17.13
C PRO A 176 -27.41 2.40 18.47
N GLN A 177 -26.22 1.80 18.50
CA GLN A 177 -25.72 1.11 19.69
C GLN A 177 -24.75 2.02 20.45
N PRO A 178 -25.06 2.43 21.69
CA PRO A 178 -24.12 3.12 22.55
C PRO A 178 -22.97 2.19 22.91
N GLY A 179 -21.90 2.74 23.43
CA GLY A 179 -20.76 1.95 23.87
C GLY A 179 -19.69 2.83 24.50
N LYS A 180 -18.62 2.21 24.99
CA LYS A 180 -17.53 2.88 25.68
C LYS A 180 -16.94 4.01 24.81
N ALA A 181 -16.67 5.16 25.43
CA ALA A 181 -15.97 6.25 24.78
C ALA A 181 -14.54 5.84 24.40
N VAL A 182 -14.07 6.29 23.26
CA VAL A 182 -12.69 6.10 22.82
C VAL A 182 -11.95 7.41 22.96
N THR A 183 -10.93 7.45 23.82
CA THR A 183 -10.03 8.59 23.94
C THR A 183 -9.03 8.57 22.79
N ALA A 184 -8.81 9.73 22.17
CA ALA A 184 -7.94 9.87 21.02
C ALA A 184 -7.38 11.30 20.94
N ARG A 185 -6.34 11.47 20.15
CA ARG A 185 -5.78 12.76 19.72
C ARG A 185 -6.39 13.11 18.38
N LEU A 186 -6.81 14.34 18.19
CA LEU A 186 -7.12 14.92 16.89
C LEU A 186 -5.90 15.69 16.40
N ILE A 187 -5.29 15.24 15.34
CA ILE A 187 -4.15 15.89 14.67
C ILE A 187 -4.66 16.59 13.42
N VAL A 188 -4.35 17.86 13.29
CA VAL A 188 -4.71 18.70 12.14
C VAL A 188 -3.44 19.02 11.37
N ALA A 189 -3.35 18.51 10.16
CA ALA A 189 -2.24 18.76 9.27
C ALA A 189 -2.71 19.61 8.07
N VAL A 190 -2.04 20.73 7.85
CA VAL A 190 -2.36 21.70 6.79
C VAL A 190 -1.12 21.87 5.91
N VAL A 191 -1.28 21.68 4.62
CA VAL A 191 -0.25 21.94 3.61
C VAL A 191 -0.53 23.28 2.97
N LYS A 192 0.44 24.20 3.02
CA LYS A 192 0.33 25.54 2.46
C LYS A 192 1.37 25.76 1.36
N ASP A 193 0.98 26.49 0.33
CA ASP A 193 1.89 26.94 -0.72
C ASP A 193 2.78 28.13 -0.26
N ALA A 194 3.63 28.61 -1.14
CA ALA A 194 4.53 29.75 -0.85
C ALA A 194 3.77 31.05 -0.54
N GLN A 195 2.53 31.18 -0.95
CA GLN A 195 1.65 32.33 -0.71
C GLN A 195 0.82 32.15 0.59
N GLY A 196 1.02 31.07 1.34
CA GLY A 196 0.29 30.75 2.56
C GLY A 196 -1.11 30.18 2.32
N LYS A 197 -1.51 29.92 1.08
CA LYS A 197 -2.81 29.33 0.75
C LYS A 197 -2.82 27.83 1.07
N THR A 198 -3.88 27.35 1.69
CA THR A 198 -4.08 25.94 1.98
C THR A 198 -4.32 25.14 0.69
N VAL A 199 -3.43 24.18 0.39
CA VAL A 199 -3.53 23.26 -0.76
C VAL A 199 -4.05 21.88 -0.36
N ALA A 200 -3.88 21.50 0.92
CA ALA A 200 -4.45 20.28 1.48
C ALA A 200 -4.66 20.41 2.99
N ARG A 201 -5.65 19.66 3.52
CA ARG A 201 -5.88 19.52 4.96
C ARG A 201 -6.24 18.09 5.29
N TRP A 202 -5.70 17.58 6.37
CA TRP A 202 -6.03 16.27 6.93
C TRP A 202 -6.38 16.41 8.40
N SER A 203 -7.55 15.88 8.77
CA SER A 203 -7.96 15.67 10.16
C SER A 203 -7.72 14.21 10.48
N LEU A 204 -6.74 13.92 11.34
CA LEU A 204 -6.34 12.57 11.72
C LEU A 204 -6.74 12.34 13.17
N ILE A 205 -7.18 11.12 13.47
CA ILE A 205 -7.45 10.68 14.86
C ILE A 205 -6.55 9.49 15.18
N SER A 206 -6.04 9.44 16.41
CA SER A 206 -5.11 8.40 16.84
C SER A 206 -5.21 8.10 18.33
N ASN A 207 -4.99 6.83 18.71
CA ASN A 207 -4.81 6.42 20.12
C ASN A 207 -3.32 6.16 20.46
N VAL A 208 -2.40 6.53 19.60
CA VAL A 208 -0.96 6.49 19.88
C VAL A 208 -0.62 7.51 20.96
N SER A 209 0.26 7.14 21.90
CA SER A 209 0.64 8.03 23.01
C SER A 209 1.31 9.33 22.53
N SER A 210 1.34 10.34 23.39
CA SER A 210 1.98 11.63 23.10
C SER A 210 3.50 11.56 23.03
N GLU A 211 4.11 10.43 23.37
CA GLU A 211 5.55 10.18 23.16
C GLU A 211 5.92 10.24 21.67
N ILE A 212 4.97 9.87 20.80
CA ILE A 212 5.09 10.05 19.35
C ILE A 212 4.40 11.38 19.00
N ASP A 213 5.15 12.33 18.48
CA ASP A 213 4.63 13.64 18.19
C ASP A 213 3.64 13.67 17.01
N ALA A 214 2.86 14.75 16.91
CA ALA A 214 1.87 14.91 15.85
C ALA A 214 2.48 15.04 14.46
N VAL A 215 3.73 15.50 14.36
CA VAL A 215 4.45 15.65 13.10
C VAL A 215 4.85 14.28 12.56
N GLU A 216 5.29 13.41 13.44
CA GLU A 216 5.65 12.03 13.11
C GLU A 216 4.41 11.25 12.65
N LEU A 217 3.30 11.32 13.40
CA LEU A 217 2.03 10.71 13.00
C LEU A 217 1.51 11.25 11.66
N THR A 218 1.63 12.56 11.43
CA THR A 218 1.28 13.15 10.13
C THR A 218 2.18 12.61 9.00
N THR A 219 3.46 12.41 9.28
CA THR A 219 4.42 11.86 8.32
C THR A 219 4.09 10.40 7.99
N TRP A 220 3.77 9.60 9.00
CA TRP A 220 3.33 8.22 8.79
C TRP A 220 2.03 8.16 7.98
N TYR A 221 1.06 9.03 8.25
CA TYR A 221 -0.15 9.09 7.43
C TYR A 221 0.14 9.51 5.98
N TYR A 222 1.07 10.43 5.75
CA TYR A 222 1.52 10.80 4.42
C TYR A 222 2.11 9.59 3.69
N TRP A 223 2.87 8.74 4.35
CA TRP A 223 3.44 7.50 3.79
C TRP A 223 2.40 6.41 3.52
N ARG A 224 1.18 6.52 4.01
CA ARG A 224 0.08 5.64 3.61
C ARG A 224 -0.05 5.49 2.09
N TRP A 225 0.36 6.52 1.34
CA TRP A 225 0.40 6.45 -0.12
C TRP A 225 1.29 5.33 -0.67
N THR A 226 2.19 4.80 0.10
CA THR A 226 3.08 3.69 -0.30
C THR A 226 2.31 2.45 -0.73
N ILE A 227 1.11 2.21 -0.20
CA ILE A 227 0.25 1.10 -0.65
C ILE A 227 -0.22 1.27 -2.11
N GLU A 228 -0.42 2.51 -2.56
CA GLU A 228 -0.75 2.79 -3.96
C GLU A 228 0.44 2.45 -4.88
N CYS A 229 1.66 2.66 -4.40
CA CYS A 229 2.88 2.27 -5.12
C CYS A 229 3.00 0.73 -5.20
N TYR A 230 2.64 0.02 -4.13
CA TYR A 230 2.55 -1.44 -4.15
C TYR A 230 1.55 -1.94 -5.20
N PHE A 231 0.33 -1.40 -5.22
CA PHE A 231 -0.66 -1.78 -6.21
C PHE A 231 -0.22 -1.48 -7.65
N LYS A 232 0.47 -0.36 -7.87
CA LYS A 232 1.08 -0.06 -9.18
C LYS A 232 2.15 -1.09 -9.55
N LEU A 233 2.96 -1.51 -8.57
CA LEU A 233 4.02 -2.49 -8.80
C LEU A 233 3.45 -3.85 -9.25
N ILE A 234 2.42 -4.36 -8.57
CA ILE A 234 1.81 -5.64 -8.96
C ILE A 234 0.98 -5.55 -10.23
N LYS A 235 0.54 -4.37 -10.66
CA LYS A 235 -0.22 -4.17 -11.90
C LYS A 235 0.69 -3.96 -13.12
N GLN A 236 1.77 -3.19 -12.99
CA GLN A 236 2.50 -2.65 -14.14
C GLN A 236 3.91 -3.21 -14.34
N ALA A 237 4.46 -3.89 -13.37
CA ALA A 237 5.87 -4.30 -13.39
C ALA A 237 6.09 -5.75 -13.82
N GLY A 238 5.28 -6.27 -14.73
CA GLY A 238 5.40 -7.65 -15.23
C GLY A 238 4.52 -8.67 -14.50
N HIS A 239 3.83 -8.27 -13.44
CA HIS A 239 2.87 -9.14 -12.77
C HIS A 239 1.46 -9.00 -13.36
N ASP A 240 1.09 -7.85 -13.87
CA ASP A 240 -0.19 -7.51 -14.51
C ASP A 240 -1.38 -8.32 -13.97
N VAL A 241 -1.65 -8.14 -12.68
CA VAL A 241 -2.61 -8.92 -11.93
C VAL A 241 -4.02 -8.95 -12.55
N GLU A 242 -4.33 -7.93 -13.36
CA GLU A 242 -5.62 -7.80 -14.04
C GLU A 242 -5.72 -8.68 -15.29
N SER A 243 -4.60 -9.14 -15.84
CA SER A 243 -4.52 -10.04 -17.02
C SER A 243 -4.35 -11.52 -16.66
N TRP A 244 -4.28 -11.85 -15.38
CA TRP A 244 -4.08 -13.23 -14.95
C TRP A 244 -5.22 -14.15 -15.40
N LEU A 245 -4.85 -15.32 -15.91
CA LEU A 245 -5.79 -16.32 -16.40
C LEU A 245 -6.36 -17.23 -15.31
N GLN A 246 -5.90 -17.09 -14.05
CA GLN A 246 -6.43 -17.86 -12.92
C GLN A 246 -7.91 -17.52 -12.69
N THR A 247 -8.72 -18.56 -12.58
CA THR A 247 -10.18 -18.46 -12.43
C THR A 247 -10.64 -18.69 -10.99
N THR A 248 -9.83 -19.38 -10.17
CA THR A 248 -10.18 -19.68 -8.79
C THR A 248 -9.50 -18.75 -7.80
N PRO A 249 -10.17 -18.35 -6.70
CA PRO A 249 -9.57 -17.50 -5.68
C PRO A 249 -8.27 -18.05 -5.11
N ALA A 250 -8.20 -19.35 -4.85
CA ALA A 250 -7.00 -20.01 -4.33
C ALA A 250 -5.81 -19.92 -5.30
N ALA A 251 -6.04 -20.06 -6.61
CA ALA A 251 -4.98 -19.90 -7.61
C ALA A 251 -4.52 -18.44 -7.71
N ILE A 252 -5.45 -17.48 -7.64
CA ILE A 252 -5.13 -16.05 -7.62
C ILE A 252 -4.31 -15.70 -6.38
N LEU A 253 -4.71 -16.16 -5.19
CA LEU A 253 -3.97 -15.89 -3.94
C LEU A 253 -2.57 -16.49 -3.96
N ARG A 254 -2.38 -17.73 -4.43
CA ARG A 254 -1.03 -18.33 -4.57
C ARG A 254 -0.15 -17.51 -5.49
N ARG A 255 -0.65 -17.08 -6.64
CA ARG A 255 0.11 -16.24 -7.56
C ARG A 255 0.38 -14.85 -6.96
N LEU A 256 -0.57 -14.30 -6.21
CA LEU A 256 -0.40 -13.05 -5.50
C LEU A 256 0.70 -13.12 -4.44
N LEU A 257 0.81 -14.24 -3.71
CA LEU A 257 1.90 -14.49 -2.76
C LEU A 257 3.27 -14.47 -3.46
N ILE A 258 3.40 -15.18 -4.59
CA ILE A 258 4.65 -15.18 -5.38
C ILE A 258 5.00 -13.77 -5.85
N SER A 259 4.02 -13.03 -6.37
CA SER A 259 4.22 -11.64 -6.80
C SER A 259 4.60 -10.72 -5.64
N SER A 260 4.03 -10.96 -4.46
CA SER A 260 4.37 -10.24 -3.23
C SER A 260 5.81 -10.51 -2.79
N MET A 261 6.28 -11.76 -2.88
CA MET A 261 7.67 -12.11 -2.60
C MET A 261 8.64 -11.40 -3.55
N ALA A 262 8.31 -11.33 -4.84
CA ALA A 262 9.11 -10.57 -5.83
C ALA A 262 9.16 -9.08 -5.47
N CYS A 263 8.06 -8.49 -4.99
CA CYS A 263 8.05 -7.12 -4.47
C CYS A 263 8.97 -6.95 -3.24
N VAL A 264 8.92 -7.89 -2.30
CA VAL A 264 9.80 -7.86 -1.09
C VAL A 264 11.27 -7.89 -1.49
N LEU A 265 11.67 -8.78 -2.39
CA LEU A 265 13.05 -8.84 -2.91
C LEU A 265 13.45 -7.52 -3.58
N THR A 266 12.57 -6.98 -4.43
CA THR A 266 12.79 -5.68 -5.10
C THR A 266 13.01 -4.55 -4.11
N TRP A 267 12.18 -4.46 -3.07
CA TRP A 267 12.33 -3.43 -2.04
C TRP A 267 13.56 -3.64 -1.17
N ARG A 268 13.95 -4.90 -0.89
CA ARG A 268 15.18 -5.21 -0.19
C ARG A 268 16.40 -4.69 -0.97
N ILE A 269 16.47 -4.98 -2.27
CA ILE A 269 17.53 -4.45 -3.15
C ILE A 269 17.49 -2.93 -3.19
N GLN A 270 16.31 -2.32 -3.26
CA GLN A 270 16.14 -0.88 -3.33
C GLN A 270 16.62 -0.16 -2.07
N ARG A 271 16.41 -0.75 -0.88
CA ARG A 271 16.77 -0.16 0.41
C ARG A 271 18.25 -0.31 0.77
N SER A 272 18.90 -1.32 0.26
CA SER A 272 20.27 -1.61 0.63
C SER A 272 21.22 -0.49 0.17
N GLU A 273 22.00 0.03 1.10
CA GLU A 273 22.94 1.16 0.86
C GLU A 273 24.37 0.69 0.59
N ASP A 274 24.65 -0.63 0.68
CA ASP A 274 25.96 -1.16 0.39
C ASP A 274 26.32 -1.03 -1.10
N GLU A 275 27.62 -0.91 -1.38
CA GLU A 275 28.15 -0.64 -2.72
C GLU A 275 27.75 -1.74 -3.74
N GLN A 276 27.74 -3.00 -3.31
CA GLN A 276 27.39 -4.12 -4.18
C GLN A 276 25.92 -4.03 -4.63
N ASN A 277 25.00 -3.80 -3.71
CA ASN A 277 23.58 -3.64 -4.04
C ASN A 277 23.32 -2.37 -4.86
N GLN A 278 24.10 -1.31 -4.67
CA GLN A 278 24.03 -0.14 -5.52
C GLN A 278 24.40 -0.47 -6.97
N LYS A 279 25.47 -1.22 -7.20
CA LYS A 279 25.83 -1.71 -8.54
C LYS A 279 24.75 -2.59 -9.15
N ILE A 280 24.19 -3.49 -8.35
CA ILE A 280 23.07 -4.36 -8.76
C ILE A 280 21.84 -3.51 -9.17
N ARG A 281 21.45 -2.51 -8.39
CA ARG A 281 20.31 -1.63 -8.72
C ARG A 281 20.50 -0.94 -10.06
N ILE A 282 21.68 -0.34 -10.27
CA ILE A 282 22.01 0.36 -11.52
C ILE A 282 21.98 -0.61 -12.70
N PHE A 283 22.54 -1.80 -12.55
CA PHE A 283 22.53 -2.85 -13.58
C PHE A 283 21.12 -3.26 -13.93
N LEU A 284 20.28 -3.64 -12.95
CA LEU A 284 18.91 -4.05 -13.18
C LEU A 284 18.06 -2.93 -13.80
N ALA A 285 18.24 -1.70 -13.36
CA ALA A 285 17.51 -0.58 -13.92
C ALA A 285 17.90 -0.33 -15.40
N ARG A 286 19.17 -0.47 -15.76
CA ARG A 286 19.61 -0.40 -17.16
C ARG A 286 19.05 -1.54 -17.99
N LEU A 287 19.11 -2.78 -17.46
CA LEU A 287 18.57 -3.98 -18.14
C LEU A 287 17.07 -3.85 -18.41
N SER A 288 16.33 -3.16 -17.56
CA SER A 288 14.89 -2.93 -17.75
C SER A 288 14.54 -2.02 -18.93
N GLY A 289 15.49 -1.31 -19.51
CA GLY A 289 15.26 -0.32 -20.59
C GLY A 289 14.44 0.90 -20.15
N ARG A 290 14.09 1.03 -18.85
CA ARG A 290 13.29 2.15 -18.35
C ARG A 290 14.15 3.38 -18.11
N GLN A 291 13.65 4.54 -18.53
CA GLN A 291 14.34 5.81 -18.29
C GLN A 291 14.45 6.12 -16.80
N GLN A 292 15.66 6.44 -16.36
CA GLN A 292 15.94 6.94 -15.03
C GLN A 292 15.91 8.47 -15.00
N LYS A 293 15.29 9.01 -13.94
CA LYS A 293 15.37 10.44 -13.66
C LYS A 293 16.71 10.74 -12.97
N ARG A 294 17.53 11.62 -13.56
CA ARG A 294 18.84 12.04 -13.03
C ARG A 294 18.75 12.42 -11.54
N GLY A 295 19.64 11.88 -10.72
CA GLY A 295 19.69 12.16 -9.28
C GLY A 295 18.57 11.54 -8.43
N LYS A 296 17.80 10.58 -8.97
CA LYS A 296 16.83 9.82 -8.18
C LYS A 296 17.24 8.36 -8.06
N LEU A 297 16.90 7.76 -6.92
CA LEU A 297 17.07 6.33 -6.69
C LEU A 297 16.29 5.53 -7.75
N GLU A 298 16.83 4.39 -8.13
CA GLU A 298 16.20 3.46 -9.08
C GLU A 298 14.82 3.04 -8.57
N SER A 299 13.84 3.12 -9.45
CA SER A 299 12.46 2.81 -9.07
C SER A 299 12.22 1.30 -8.92
N ALA A 300 11.39 0.90 -7.97
CA ALA A 300 11.03 -0.51 -7.79
C ALA A 300 10.50 -1.17 -9.08
N PRO A 301 9.67 -0.52 -9.92
CA PRO A 301 9.29 -1.07 -11.22
C PRO A 301 10.45 -1.32 -12.19
N ALA A 302 11.49 -0.49 -12.17
CA ALA A 302 12.66 -0.71 -13.03
C ALA A 302 13.49 -1.88 -12.52
N ILE A 303 13.74 -1.97 -11.22
CA ILE A 303 14.47 -3.07 -10.59
C ILE A 303 13.75 -4.40 -10.84
N LEU A 304 12.43 -4.46 -10.63
CA LEU A 304 11.64 -5.68 -10.81
C LEU A 304 11.65 -6.13 -12.28
N ALA A 305 11.48 -5.22 -13.23
CA ALA A 305 11.53 -5.53 -14.65
C ALA A 305 12.92 -6.03 -15.06
N GLY A 306 13.99 -5.37 -14.59
CA GLY A 306 15.36 -5.82 -14.87
C GLY A 306 15.67 -7.19 -14.26
N LEU A 307 15.19 -7.46 -13.04
CA LEU A 307 15.32 -8.76 -12.40
C LEU A 307 14.60 -9.86 -13.18
N SER A 308 13.39 -9.60 -13.68
CA SER A 308 12.67 -10.55 -14.54
C SER A 308 13.43 -10.85 -15.83
N ILE A 309 14.00 -9.82 -16.49
CA ILE A 309 14.81 -10.02 -17.69
C ILE A 309 16.06 -10.85 -17.38
N LEU A 310 16.78 -10.52 -16.29
CA LEU A 310 17.95 -11.27 -15.87
C LEU A 310 17.64 -12.75 -15.64
N LEU A 311 16.59 -13.04 -14.86
CA LEU A 311 16.20 -14.42 -14.55
C LEU A 311 15.79 -15.20 -15.81
N ASN A 312 15.00 -14.59 -16.69
CA ASN A 312 14.61 -15.20 -17.97
C ASN A 312 15.83 -15.47 -18.85
N THR A 313 16.79 -14.55 -18.90
CA THR A 313 18.03 -14.72 -19.65
C THR A 313 18.85 -15.89 -19.09
N LEU A 314 19.00 -15.96 -17.76
CA LEU A 314 19.71 -17.07 -17.11
C LEU A 314 19.02 -18.42 -17.38
N GLN A 315 17.69 -18.45 -17.36
CA GLN A 315 16.93 -19.65 -17.69
C GLN A 315 17.15 -20.05 -19.15
N LEU A 316 17.06 -19.12 -20.11
CA LEU A 316 17.35 -19.42 -21.52
C LEU A 316 18.76 -19.99 -21.71
N LEU A 317 19.77 -19.39 -21.05
CA LEU A 317 21.15 -19.85 -21.14
C LEU A 317 21.40 -21.20 -20.43
N SER A 318 20.49 -21.64 -19.56
CA SER A 318 20.54 -22.98 -18.97
C SER A 318 19.92 -24.07 -19.86
N GLU A 319 19.02 -23.69 -20.77
CA GLU A 319 18.28 -24.58 -21.64
C GLU A 319 18.89 -24.65 -23.05
N TYR A 320 19.49 -23.53 -23.53
CA TYR A 320 20.02 -23.38 -24.89
C TYR A 320 21.45 -22.84 -24.86
N SER A 321 22.28 -23.33 -25.76
CA SER A 321 23.59 -22.72 -26.01
C SER A 321 23.47 -21.38 -26.74
N ILE A 322 24.52 -20.58 -26.67
CA ILE A 322 24.55 -19.28 -27.36
C ILE A 322 24.41 -19.47 -28.89
N ASP A 323 24.99 -20.56 -29.45
CA ASP A 323 24.91 -20.86 -30.88
C ASP A 323 23.48 -21.20 -31.30
N GLU A 324 22.75 -22.02 -30.52
CA GLU A 324 21.34 -22.32 -30.77
C GLU A 324 20.45 -21.05 -30.69
N LEU A 325 20.70 -20.16 -29.69
CA LEU A 325 19.98 -18.90 -29.59
C LEU A 325 20.26 -17.96 -30.77
N ASN A 326 21.49 -17.93 -31.27
CA ASN A 326 21.86 -17.17 -32.46
C ASN A 326 21.19 -17.73 -33.72
N GLU A 327 21.11 -19.06 -33.87
CA GLU A 327 20.42 -19.72 -34.99
C GLU A 327 18.91 -19.35 -34.96
N ILE A 328 18.26 -19.47 -33.79
CA ILE A 328 16.85 -19.11 -33.63
C ILE A 328 16.62 -17.63 -33.95
N ALA A 329 17.49 -16.75 -33.47
CA ALA A 329 17.40 -15.31 -33.73
C ALA A 329 17.60 -15.00 -35.24
N THR A 330 18.52 -15.66 -35.89
CA THR A 330 18.77 -15.53 -37.33
C THR A 330 17.56 -15.94 -38.16
N ILE A 331 16.93 -17.05 -37.80
CA ILE A 331 15.71 -17.53 -38.46
C ILE A 331 14.55 -16.54 -38.22
N ALA A 332 14.35 -16.11 -36.96
CA ALA A 332 13.25 -15.22 -36.58
C ALA A 332 13.35 -13.84 -37.23
N LEU A 333 14.55 -13.32 -37.42
CA LEU A 333 14.78 -11.97 -37.96
C LEU A 333 15.01 -11.99 -39.49
N GLY A 334 15.13 -13.16 -40.10
CA GLY A 334 15.39 -13.30 -41.53
C GLY A 334 16.76 -12.74 -41.98
N THR A 335 17.71 -12.60 -41.04
CA THR A 335 19.04 -12.02 -41.28
C THR A 335 20.11 -13.09 -41.13
N SER A 336 21.09 -13.09 -42.06
CA SER A 336 22.15 -14.09 -42.07
C SER A 336 23.18 -13.96 -40.93
N ARG A 337 23.19 -12.89 -40.16
CA ARG A 337 24.08 -12.66 -39.01
C ARG A 337 23.51 -11.64 -38.04
N CYS A 338 22.89 -12.09 -36.96
CA CYS A 338 22.34 -11.24 -35.93
C CYS A 338 23.44 -10.56 -35.07
N VAL A 339 24.60 -11.20 -34.92
CA VAL A 339 25.72 -10.74 -34.07
C VAL A 339 26.42 -9.54 -34.67
N ASP A 340 26.59 -9.49 -35.99
CA ASP A 340 27.31 -8.43 -36.69
C ASP A 340 26.46 -7.13 -36.81
N THR A 341 25.14 -7.25 -36.80
CA THR A 341 24.24 -6.10 -37.04
C THR A 341 24.05 -5.21 -35.78
N TYR A 342 24.26 -5.77 -34.61
CA TYR A 342 24.07 -5.04 -33.35
C TYR A 342 25.37 -4.77 -32.55
N GLY A 343 26.56 -5.06 -33.15
CA GLY A 343 27.84 -4.78 -32.53
C GLY A 343 28.10 -5.54 -31.22
N LEU A 344 27.43 -6.68 -31.02
CA LEU A 344 27.63 -7.57 -29.88
C LEU A 344 28.83 -8.47 -30.09
N ASN A 345 30.01 -7.90 -30.42
CA ASN A 345 31.25 -8.66 -30.44
C ASN A 345 31.61 -9.00 -28.97
N PRO A 346 31.76 -10.29 -28.63
CA PRO A 346 32.14 -10.73 -27.28
C PRO A 346 33.45 -10.12 -26.76
N GLU A 347 34.35 -9.70 -27.64
CA GLU A 347 35.59 -9.05 -27.27
C GLU A 347 35.41 -7.63 -26.75
N VAL A 348 34.37 -6.90 -27.16
CA VAL A 348 34.09 -5.53 -26.66
C VAL A 348 33.51 -5.56 -25.25
N LEU A 349 32.88 -6.65 -24.82
CA LEU A 349 32.37 -6.81 -23.45
C LEU A 349 33.47 -7.13 -22.44
N ARG A 350 34.66 -7.58 -22.87
CA ARG A 350 35.81 -7.89 -21.99
C ARG A 350 36.77 -6.73 -21.82
N SER A 351 36.73 -5.71 -22.66
CA SER A 351 37.71 -4.58 -22.64
C SER A 351 37.25 -3.38 -21.78
N ASN A 352 36.05 -3.39 -21.21
CA ASN A 352 35.50 -2.32 -20.36
C ASN A 352 35.16 -2.83 -18.94
N GLY A 353 35.95 -3.80 -18.43
CA GLY A 353 35.91 -4.24 -17.04
C GLY A 353 36.93 -3.52 -16.17
#